data_86efb41fb6795f613bf2009d612deebc
#
_entry.id   86efb41fb6795f613bf2009d612deebc
#
_cell.length_a   1.000
_cell.length_b   1.000
_cell.length_c   1.000
_cell.angle_alpha   90.00
_cell.angle_beta   90.00
_cell.angle_gamma   90.00
#
_symmetry.space_group_name_H-M   'P 1'
#
loop_
_entity.id
_entity.type
_entity.pdbx_description
1 polymer ?
#
loop_
_entity_poly.entity_id
_entity_poly.type
_entity_poly.pdbx_seq_one_letter_code
_entity_poly.pdbx_strand_id
1 'polypeptide(L)'
;MAGLDLSALQGIDVHVHVESDGHGQLSLDDELLAASAKYFKADNDRAPTVEQIADYYRPRQLAAVVFTVDAGTATGHPALSSEEMADRAAAHPDVLIPFGSVDPLAGEAAVRRARRLISEHAVRGFKFHPSLQSFSPDDRRY
;
A
#
# COMPACT_ATOMS: atom_id res chain seq x y z
N MET A 1 16.97 -11.07 -10.87
CA MET A 1 15.55 -11.42 -11.09
C MET A 1 15.02 -10.59 -12.25
N ALA A 2 14.22 -11.18 -13.14
CA ALA A 2 13.60 -10.44 -14.22
C ALA A 2 12.57 -9.46 -13.64
N GLY A 3 12.62 -8.19 -14.04
CA GLY A 3 11.60 -7.20 -13.68
C GLY A 3 10.32 -7.39 -14.50
N LEU A 4 9.42 -6.40 -14.46
CA LEU A 4 8.19 -6.39 -15.25
C LEU A 4 8.50 -6.47 -16.75
N ASP A 5 7.89 -7.44 -17.43
CA ASP A 5 7.86 -7.52 -18.89
C ASP A 5 6.55 -6.91 -19.39
N LEU A 6 6.60 -5.64 -19.76
CA LEU A 6 5.43 -4.90 -20.23
C LEU A 6 4.78 -5.50 -21.49
N SER A 7 5.55 -6.26 -22.29
CA SER A 7 5.03 -6.91 -23.50
C SER A 7 4.17 -8.13 -23.21
N ALA A 8 4.36 -8.73 -22.02
CA ALA A 8 3.60 -9.89 -21.55
C ALA A 8 2.35 -9.53 -20.72
N LEU A 9 2.20 -8.25 -20.35
CA LEU A 9 1.10 -7.81 -19.51
C LEU A 9 -0.11 -7.33 -20.34
N GLN A 10 -1.31 -7.66 -19.86
CA GLN A 10 -2.56 -7.13 -20.39
C GLN A 10 -2.90 -5.76 -19.78
N GLY A 11 -2.34 -5.43 -18.60
CA GLY A 11 -2.56 -4.15 -17.94
C GLY A 11 -1.88 -4.06 -16.59
N ILE A 12 -1.99 -2.89 -15.97
CA ILE A 12 -1.51 -2.61 -14.62
C ILE A 12 -2.66 -2.06 -13.79
N ASP A 13 -3.02 -2.75 -12.71
CA ASP A 13 -3.93 -2.20 -11.72
C ASP A 13 -3.14 -1.23 -10.83
N VAL A 14 -3.53 0.04 -10.86
CA VAL A 14 -2.81 1.10 -10.13
C VAL A 14 -3.35 1.37 -8.72
N HIS A 15 -4.31 0.57 -8.23
CA HIS A 15 -4.96 0.83 -6.95
C HIS A 15 -5.22 -0.45 -6.15
N VAL A 16 -4.17 -1.04 -5.60
CA VAL A 16 -4.26 -2.30 -4.86
C VAL A 16 -3.74 -2.13 -3.42
N HIS A 17 -4.65 -2.25 -2.46
CA HIS A 17 -4.33 -2.19 -1.04
C HIS A 17 -3.78 -3.51 -0.52
N VAL A 18 -2.69 -3.44 0.23
CA VAL A 18 -2.25 -4.51 1.13
C VAL A 18 -2.96 -4.29 2.46
N GLU A 19 -3.77 -5.24 2.88
CA GLU A 19 -4.65 -5.08 4.04
C GLU A 19 -4.18 -5.87 5.27
N SER A 20 -3.21 -6.77 5.09
CA SER A 20 -2.63 -7.58 6.18
C SER A 20 -1.12 -7.75 6.01
N ASP A 21 -0.41 -7.74 7.15
CA ASP A 21 1.01 -8.15 7.20
C ASP A 21 1.18 -9.68 7.19
N GLY A 22 0.09 -10.45 7.31
CA GLY A 22 0.12 -11.91 7.43
C GLY A 22 0.49 -12.42 8.83
N HIS A 23 0.70 -11.54 9.81
CA HIS A 23 1.07 -11.86 11.20
C HIS A 23 0.02 -11.45 12.22
N GLY A 24 -1.12 -10.92 11.74
CA GLY A 24 -2.26 -10.54 12.55
C GLY A 24 -2.51 -9.04 12.63
N GLN A 25 -1.66 -8.20 12.04
CA GLN A 25 -1.93 -6.78 11.91
C GLN A 25 -2.70 -6.49 10.62
N LEU A 26 -3.75 -5.68 10.72
CA LEU A 26 -4.56 -5.20 9.60
C LEU A 26 -4.28 -3.72 9.32
N SER A 27 -4.56 -3.29 8.09
CA SER A 27 -4.35 -1.90 7.63
C SER A 27 -5.24 -0.89 8.33
N LEU A 28 -6.44 -1.32 8.74
CA LEU A 28 -7.45 -0.53 9.44
C LEU A 28 -7.96 -1.31 10.65
N ASP A 29 -8.60 -0.62 11.57
CA ASP A 29 -9.35 -1.27 12.65
C ASP A 29 -10.60 -2.00 12.13
N ASP A 30 -11.17 -2.88 12.96
CA ASP A 30 -12.30 -3.73 12.59
C ASP A 30 -13.54 -2.92 12.18
N GLU A 31 -13.76 -1.75 12.79
CA GLU A 31 -14.92 -0.91 12.49
C GLU A 31 -14.79 -0.28 11.10
N LEU A 32 -13.63 0.27 10.77
CA LEU A 32 -13.35 0.86 9.45
C LEU A 32 -13.31 -0.21 8.35
N LEU A 33 -12.76 -1.39 8.64
CA LEU A 33 -12.78 -2.51 7.70
C LEU A 33 -14.21 -2.97 7.41
N ALA A 34 -15.05 -3.14 8.43
CA ALA A 34 -16.44 -3.53 8.26
C ALA A 34 -17.26 -2.45 7.49
N ALA A 35 -17.02 -1.17 7.78
CA ALA A 35 -17.66 -0.08 7.07
C ALA A 35 -17.25 -0.02 5.60
N SER A 36 -15.97 -0.23 5.31
CA SER A 36 -15.42 -0.29 3.96
C SER A 36 -16.00 -1.47 3.17
N ALA A 37 -16.00 -2.66 3.76
CA ALA A 37 -16.57 -3.86 3.15
C ALA A 37 -18.06 -3.68 2.82
N LYS A 38 -18.83 -3.09 3.74
CA LYS A 38 -20.25 -2.78 3.51
C LYS A 38 -20.45 -1.78 2.37
N TYR A 39 -19.63 -0.72 2.32
CA TYR A 39 -19.71 0.32 1.29
C TYR A 39 -19.39 -0.25 -0.09
N PHE A 40 -18.31 -1.01 -0.21
CA PHE A 40 -17.87 -1.59 -1.48
C PHE A 40 -18.54 -2.93 -1.82
N LYS A 41 -19.45 -3.41 -0.97
CA LYS A 41 -20.11 -4.73 -1.12
C LYS A 41 -19.09 -5.87 -1.31
N ALA A 42 -17.96 -5.77 -0.59
CA ALA A 42 -16.91 -6.77 -0.59
C ALA A 42 -17.10 -7.75 0.57
N ASP A 43 -16.57 -8.98 0.42
CA ASP A 43 -16.54 -9.94 1.52
C ASP A 43 -15.60 -9.43 2.63
N ASN A 44 -16.07 -9.48 3.88
CA ASN A 44 -15.31 -9.02 5.07
C ASN A 44 -14.02 -9.80 5.32
N ASP A 45 -13.84 -10.97 4.70
CA ASP A 45 -12.70 -11.86 4.92
C ASP A 45 -11.49 -11.54 3.99
N ARG A 46 -11.57 -10.46 3.20
CA ARG A 46 -10.50 -10.09 2.27
C ARG A 46 -9.57 -9.04 2.87
N ALA A 47 -8.58 -9.52 3.59
CA ALA A 47 -7.42 -8.72 3.98
C ALA A 47 -6.16 -9.30 3.32
N PRO A 48 -5.90 -9.02 2.01
CA PRO A 48 -4.84 -9.69 1.27
C PRO A 48 -3.46 -9.24 1.74
N THR A 49 -2.56 -10.22 1.83
CA THR A 49 -1.12 -9.98 1.98
C THR A 49 -0.47 -9.71 0.62
N VAL A 50 0.78 -9.26 0.63
CA VAL A 50 1.58 -9.02 -0.59
C VAL A 50 1.63 -10.26 -1.48
N GLU A 51 1.87 -11.44 -0.90
CA GLU A 51 2.01 -12.71 -1.62
C GLU A 51 0.68 -13.13 -2.27
N GLN A 52 -0.42 -13.00 -1.53
CA GLN A 52 -1.75 -13.31 -2.05
C GLN A 52 -2.13 -12.41 -3.23
N ILE A 53 -1.73 -11.14 -3.20
CA ILE A 53 -1.89 -10.22 -4.32
C ILE A 53 -1.05 -10.69 -5.52
N ALA A 54 0.23 -11.02 -5.32
CA ALA A 54 1.09 -11.51 -6.39
C ALA A 54 0.51 -12.78 -7.06
N ASP A 55 0.03 -13.72 -6.25
CA ASP A 55 -0.58 -14.97 -6.74
C ASP A 55 -1.90 -14.73 -7.48
N TYR A 56 -2.65 -13.70 -7.10
CA TYR A 56 -3.89 -13.34 -7.79
C TYR A 56 -3.64 -12.71 -9.16
N TYR A 57 -2.67 -11.77 -9.26
CA TYR A 57 -2.43 -10.99 -10.48
C TYR A 57 -1.61 -11.74 -11.52
N ARG A 58 -0.60 -12.52 -11.11
CA ARG A 58 0.32 -13.20 -12.01
C ARG A 58 -0.35 -14.09 -13.07
N PRO A 59 -1.27 -15.02 -12.73
CA PRO A 59 -1.94 -15.86 -13.74
C PRO A 59 -2.88 -15.10 -14.67
N ARG A 60 -3.22 -13.86 -14.30
CA ARG A 60 -4.07 -12.96 -15.11
C ARG A 60 -3.28 -12.10 -16.08
N GLN A 61 -1.95 -12.24 -16.08
CA GLN A 61 -1.05 -11.39 -16.87
C GLN A 61 -1.27 -9.89 -16.56
N LEU A 62 -1.58 -9.56 -15.32
CA LEU A 62 -1.72 -8.20 -14.83
C LEU A 62 -0.61 -7.92 -13.82
N ALA A 63 -0.11 -6.69 -13.80
CA ALA A 63 0.71 -6.19 -12.71
C ALA A 63 -0.14 -5.36 -11.76
N ALA A 64 0.35 -5.15 -10.53
CA ALA A 64 -0.34 -4.38 -9.52
C ALA A 64 0.60 -3.36 -8.86
N VAL A 65 0.14 -2.10 -8.75
CA VAL A 65 0.74 -1.12 -7.85
C VAL A 65 0.16 -1.39 -6.45
N VAL A 66 1.03 -1.84 -5.55
CA VAL A 66 0.64 -2.24 -4.19
C VAL A 66 1.10 -1.22 -3.17
N PHE A 67 0.25 -0.95 -2.20
CA PHE A 67 0.52 0.01 -1.12
C PHE A 67 -0.33 -0.27 0.12
N THR A 68 0.09 0.29 1.24
CA THR A 68 -0.73 0.52 2.43
C THR A 68 -0.96 2.02 2.61
N VAL A 69 -1.69 2.44 3.65
CA VAL A 69 -1.89 3.85 4.00
C VAL A 69 -1.45 4.09 5.43
N ASP A 70 -0.46 4.96 5.61
CA ASP A 70 -0.02 5.39 6.93
C ASP A 70 -0.88 6.56 7.44
N ALA A 71 -1.92 6.24 8.17
CA ALA A 71 -2.85 7.19 8.79
C ALA A 71 -2.82 7.14 10.33
N GLY A 72 -1.71 6.66 10.89
CA GLY A 72 -1.59 6.39 12.32
C GLY A 72 -1.89 7.59 13.22
N THR A 73 -1.42 8.79 12.87
CA THR A 73 -1.71 10.01 13.63
C THR A 73 -3.19 10.39 13.61
N ALA A 74 -3.83 10.25 12.46
CA ALA A 74 -5.23 10.67 12.29
C ALA A 74 -6.23 9.67 12.91
N THR A 75 -5.94 8.37 12.80
CA THR A 75 -6.87 7.30 13.20
C THR A 75 -6.56 6.72 14.58
N GLY A 76 -5.31 6.86 15.06
CA GLY A 76 -4.82 6.16 16.25
C GLY A 76 -4.58 4.66 16.05
N HIS A 77 -4.83 4.13 14.83
CA HIS A 77 -4.56 2.73 14.49
C HIS A 77 -3.15 2.59 13.91
N PRO A 78 -2.33 1.63 14.37
CA PRO A 78 -0.99 1.41 13.82
C PRO A 78 -1.05 1.03 12.34
N ALA A 79 -0.32 1.78 11.50
CA ALA A 79 -0.24 1.47 10.08
C ALA A 79 0.61 0.22 9.83
N LEU A 80 0.31 -0.50 8.74
CA LEU A 80 1.23 -1.51 8.22
C LEU A 80 2.53 -0.85 7.77
N SER A 81 3.66 -1.54 7.96
CA SER A 81 4.96 -1.03 7.55
C SER A 81 5.09 -0.94 6.04
N SER A 82 5.30 0.28 5.51
CA SER A 82 5.61 0.47 4.09
C SER A 82 6.96 -0.13 3.70
N GLU A 83 7.91 -0.17 4.62
CA GLU A 83 9.23 -0.79 4.44
C GLU A 83 9.09 -2.29 4.23
N GLU A 84 8.41 -2.97 5.14
CA GLU A 84 8.19 -4.43 5.04
C GLU A 84 7.35 -4.78 3.82
N MET A 85 6.28 -4.06 3.56
CA MET A 85 5.44 -4.27 2.38
C MET A 85 6.25 -4.12 1.09
N ALA A 86 7.10 -3.10 0.99
CA ALA A 86 7.93 -2.87 -0.19
C ALA A 86 9.00 -3.95 -0.37
N ASP A 87 9.65 -4.39 0.71
CA ASP A 87 10.65 -5.46 0.67
C ASP A 87 10.02 -6.80 0.25
N ARG A 88 8.82 -7.11 0.74
CA ARG A 88 8.06 -8.29 0.31
C ARG A 88 7.63 -8.18 -1.15
N ALA A 89 7.15 -7.02 -1.59
CA ALA A 89 6.79 -6.79 -3.00
C ALA A 89 8.01 -6.89 -3.93
N ALA A 90 9.21 -6.52 -3.47
CA ALA A 90 10.46 -6.67 -4.22
C ALA A 90 10.84 -8.15 -4.49
N ALA A 91 10.28 -9.10 -3.77
CA ALA A 91 10.40 -10.54 -4.06
C ALA A 91 9.55 -10.98 -5.26
N HIS A 92 8.61 -10.15 -5.72
CA HIS A 92 7.70 -10.39 -6.84
C HIS A 92 7.83 -9.32 -7.95
N PRO A 93 9.06 -9.04 -8.45
CA PRO A 93 9.32 -7.91 -9.36
C PRO A 93 8.72 -8.11 -10.76
N ASP A 94 8.23 -9.30 -11.04
CA ASP A 94 7.55 -9.69 -12.28
C ASP A 94 6.09 -9.23 -12.31
N VAL A 95 5.50 -8.89 -11.16
CA VAL A 95 4.06 -8.63 -11.04
C VAL A 95 3.72 -7.46 -10.09
N LEU A 96 4.58 -7.10 -9.13
CA LEU A 96 4.28 -6.05 -8.16
C LEU A 96 5.18 -4.82 -8.33
N ILE A 97 4.56 -3.65 -8.14
CA ILE A 97 5.21 -2.34 -8.12
C ILE A 97 4.95 -1.72 -6.74
N PRO A 98 5.93 -1.65 -5.84
CA PRO A 98 5.72 -1.12 -4.50
C PRO A 98 5.59 0.41 -4.50
N PHE A 99 4.51 0.91 -3.90
CA PHE A 99 4.35 2.29 -3.49
C PHE A 99 4.37 2.36 -1.97
N GLY A 100 5.01 3.39 -1.43
CA GLY A 100 5.03 3.65 0.01
C GLY A 100 3.88 4.53 0.46
N SER A 101 3.71 4.65 1.76
CA SER A 101 2.90 5.69 2.39
C SER A 101 3.66 6.24 3.60
N VAL A 102 3.51 7.53 3.81
CA VAL A 102 4.01 8.22 4.99
C VAL A 102 2.90 9.09 5.57
N ASP A 103 2.93 9.30 6.88
CA ASP A 103 1.94 10.15 7.54
C ASP A 103 2.29 11.63 7.32
N PRO A 104 1.47 12.41 6.59
CA PRO A 104 1.77 13.83 6.32
C PRO A 104 1.84 14.66 7.62
N LEU A 105 1.10 14.24 8.66
CA LEU A 105 1.07 14.95 9.93
C LEU A 105 2.36 14.80 10.75
N ALA A 106 3.24 13.86 10.36
CA ALA A 106 4.55 13.68 10.97
C ALA A 106 5.63 14.69 10.46
N GLY A 107 5.29 15.58 9.52
CA GLY A 107 6.16 16.66 9.03
C GLY A 107 7.52 16.15 8.53
N GLU A 108 8.62 16.73 9.04
CA GLU A 108 9.98 16.38 8.65
C GLU A 108 10.34 14.89 8.83
N ALA A 109 9.70 14.20 9.77
CA ALA A 109 9.91 12.76 9.94
C ALA A 109 9.33 11.97 8.76
N ALA A 110 8.18 12.38 8.22
CA ALA A 110 7.60 11.80 7.02
C ALA A 110 8.51 12.00 5.81
N VAL A 111 9.09 13.19 5.64
CA VAL A 111 10.03 13.48 4.54
C VAL A 111 11.27 12.57 4.61
N ARG A 112 11.87 12.45 5.80
CA ARG A 112 13.02 11.55 5.99
C ARG A 112 12.66 10.09 5.70
N ARG A 113 11.49 9.63 6.16
CA ARG A 113 11.02 8.27 5.89
C ARG A 113 10.78 8.04 4.40
N ALA A 114 10.13 8.99 3.71
CA ALA A 114 9.91 8.90 2.27
C ALA A 114 11.22 8.74 1.48
N ARG A 115 12.26 9.52 1.85
CA ARG A 115 13.58 9.39 1.22
C ARG A 115 14.20 8.00 1.42
N ARG A 116 14.10 7.42 2.63
CA ARG A 116 14.58 6.05 2.89
C ARG A 116 13.80 5.01 2.10
N LEU A 117 12.48 5.12 2.04
CA LEU A 117 11.66 4.21 1.25
C LEU A 117 12.09 4.15 -0.22
N ILE A 118 12.46 5.30 -0.81
CA ILE A 118 12.97 5.35 -2.18
C ILE A 118 14.38 4.75 -2.28
N SER A 119 15.30 5.14 -1.37
CA SER A 119 16.72 4.78 -1.48
C SER A 119 17.04 3.35 -1.04
N GLU A 120 16.27 2.79 -0.10
CA GLU A 120 16.60 1.54 0.57
C GLU A 120 15.59 0.41 0.28
N HIS A 121 14.32 0.75 -0.03
CA HIS A 121 13.23 -0.23 -0.16
C HIS A 121 12.60 -0.29 -1.57
N ALA A 122 13.27 0.26 -2.57
CA ALA A 122 12.85 0.22 -3.97
C ALA A 122 11.43 0.76 -4.26
N VAL A 123 10.88 1.60 -3.40
CA VAL A 123 9.58 2.25 -3.58
C VAL A 123 9.59 3.15 -4.81
N ARG A 124 8.57 3.04 -5.67
CA ARG A 124 8.46 3.74 -6.95
C ARG A 124 7.52 4.93 -6.95
N GLY A 125 6.74 5.10 -5.89
CA GLY A 125 5.82 6.20 -5.72
C GLY A 125 5.19 6.18 -4.34
N PHE A 126 4.26 7.10 -4.08
CA PHE A 126 3.59 7.21 -2.79
C PHE A 126 2.09 7.23 -2.94
N LYS A 127 1.41 6.54 -2.02
CA LYS A 127 -0.02 6.62 -1.81
C LYS A 127 -0.31 7.57 -0.67
N PHE A 128 -1.20 8.52 -0.94
CA PHE A 128 -1.85 9.35 0.06
C PHE A 128 -3.37 9.17 0.01
N HIS A 129 -4.00 9.26 1.16
CA HIS A 129 -5.45 9.22 1.33
C HIS A 129 -5.89 10.42 2.18
N PRO A 130 -6.11 11.59 1.57
CA PRO A 130 -6.29 12.85 2.29
C PRO A 130 -7.35 12.81 3.39
N SER A 131 -8.51 12.22 3.12
CA SER A 131 -9.59 12.12 4.11
C SER A 131 -9.24 11.19 5.28
N LEU A 132 -8.57 10.05 5.03
CA LEU A 132 -8.15 9.13 6.09
C LEU A 132 -6.97 9.68 6.90
N GLN A 133 -6.04 10.36 6.23
CA GLN A 133 -4.86 10.97 6.83
C GLN A 133 -5.12 12.38 7.38
N SER A 134 -6.36 12.90 7.28
CA SER A 134 -6.80 14.21 7.82
C SER A 134 -5.96 15.40 7.36
N PHE A 135 -5.63 15.47 6.06
CA PHE A 135 -4.94 16.61 5.48
C PHE A 135 -5.58 17.06 4.16
N SER A 136 -5.35 18.31 3.77
CA SER A 136 -5.77 18.86 2.48
C SER A 136 -4.59 18.88 1.51
N PRO A 137 -4.71 18.30 0.28
CA PRO A 137 -3.60 18.23 -0.68
C PRO A 137 -3.11 19.60 -1.18
N ASP A 138 -3.93 20.65 -1.04
CA ASP A 138 -3.60 22.02 -1.41
C ASP A 138 -3.01 22.84 -0.25
N ASP A 139 -2.90 22.26 0.93
CA ASP A 139 -2.29 22.92 2.08
C ASP A 139 -0.77 22.88 1.96
N ARG A 140 -0.15 24.07 1.92
CA ARG A 140 1.31 24.22 1.74
C ARG A 140 2.16 23.71 2.91
N ARG A 141 1.54 23.26 4.00
CA ARG A 141 2.26 22.64 5.13
C ARG A 141 2.71 21.22 4.84
N TYR A 142 2.14 20.59 3.82
CA TYR A 142 2.38 19.18 3.45
C TYR A 142 3.01 19.05 2.07
#